data_238e33629889fd6a85a778e1659c9812
#
_entry.id   238e33629889fd6a85a778e1659c9812
#
_cell.length_a   1.000
_cell.length_b   1.000
_cell.length_c   1.000
_cell.angle_alpha   90.00
_cell.angle_beta   90.00
_cell.angle_gamma   90.00
#
_symmetry.space_group_name_H-M   'P 1'
#
loop_
_entity.id
_entity.type
_entity.pdbx_description
1 polymer ?
#
loop_
_entity_poly.entity_id
_entity_poly.type
_entity_poly.pdbx_seq_one_letter_code
_entity_poly.pdbx_strand_id
1 'polypeptide(L)'
;MYKRQPTDDDRAPGLTNSIALVDRRGWRAVAHKQLLPSYDVFDERRYFRPGTGPNLLQLPNGQRLGLTICEDLWVDDTLQRERLEGPDPIGQLIPERPDVVINLAASPFDADKPLLRQKLAATAARRLHCPVVYLNQVGGNDELVFDGGSFVISASGDPLLELPSCCDQISLWDSEANPANPDRSPDDPLDRLFRALVLGVRDYARKCGFQTALLGLSGGIDSALVAVIATAALGADQVSTLLMPSPWSSAGSIDDAVALAKRLGLKTTTLPIRPLMDGFNATLNPALGEDPNGVTAENLQSRIRGTLLMAVANQEGQLLLTTGNKSELAVGYCTLYGDMNGGLAVIGDLYKTSVFALCDWLDSPASRRCREDYSLPDHGELVGDAIRQKPPSAELRPDQKDSDSLPDYSALDALLKDLIQERRHGDDLLAAGHNPALVSRVEQLLKRAEFKRRQAAPLLKVSPQAFGSGWRLPIACG
;
A
#
# COMPACT_ATOMS: atom_id res chain seq x y z
N MET A 1 -15.17 -12.44 11.41
CA MET A 1 -15.27 -13.80 12.04
C MET A 1 -16.09 -14.69 11.12
N TYR A 2 -15.46 -15.70 10.50
CA TYR A 2 -16.10 -16.54 9.51
C TYR A 2 -16.74 -17.74 10.19
N LYS A 3 -18.03 -18.00 9.92
CA LYS A 3 -18.70 -19.21 10.44
C LYS A 3 -19.25 -20.06 9.33
N ARG A 4 -18.87 -21.34 9.37
CA ARG A 4 -19.46 -22.40 8.55
C ARG A 4 -20.88 -22.67 9.04
N GLN A 5 -21.89 -22.42 8.19
CA GLN A 5 -23.23 -22.98 8.39
C GLN A 5 -23.38 -24.18 7.47
N PRO A 6 -23.93 -25.30 7.94
CA PRO A 6 -24.26 -26.46 7.09
C PRO A 6 -25.22 -26.01 5.98
N THR A 7 -24.96 -26.43 4.76
CA THR A 7 -25.87 -26.24 3.62
C THR A 7 -26.30 -27.60 3.12
N ASP A 8 -27.54 -27.74 2.72
CA ASP A 8 -28.08 -28.98 2.13
C ASP A 8 -27.56 -29.22 0.70
N ASP A 9 -26.76 -28.30 0.13
CA ASP A 9 -26.14 -28.45 -1.18
C ASP A 9 -24.62 -28.59 -1.03
N ASP A 10 -24.14 -29.83 -1.17
CA ASP A 10 -22.71 -30.17 -1.10
C ASP A 10 -21.84 -29.55 -2.22
N ARG A 11 -22.42 -28.82 -3.17
CA ARG A 11 -21.72 -28.21 -4.32
C ARG A 11 -21.50 -26.71 -4.17
N ALA A 12 -22.19 -26.05 -3.22
CA ALA A 12 -22.04 -24.62 -2.99
C ALA A 12 -21.12 -24.32 -1.81
N PRO A 13 -20.42 -23.16 -1.77
CA PRO A 13 -19.69 -22.73 -0.59
C PRO A 13 -20.59 -22.71 0.64
N GLY A 14 -20.19 -23.43 1.70
CA GLY A 14 -20.98 -23.56 2.93
C GLY A 14 -20.85 -22.40 3.92
N LEU A 15 -20.07 -21.36 3.56
CA LEU A 15 -19.77 -20.21 4.41
C LEU A 15 -20.56 -18.98 3.97
N THR A 16 -20.92 -18.13 4.92
CA THR A 16 -21.45 -16.78 4.68
C THR A 16 -20.58 -15.74 5.40
N ASN A 17 -20.36 -14.61 4.78
CA ASN A 17 -19.79 -13.43 5.44
C ASN A 17 -20.94 -12.72 6.16
N SER A 18 -20.89 -12.65 7.50
CA SER A 18 -22.08 -12.32 8.30
C SER A 18 -21.80 -11.36 9.44
N ILE A 19 -22.79 -10.53 9.75
CA ILE A 19 -22.85 -9.76 10.99
C ILE A 19 -23.48 -10.64 12.06
N ALA A 20 -22.81 -10.74 13.22
CA ALA A 20 -23.32 -11.45 14.39
C ALA A 20 -23.74 -10.46 15.47
N LEU A 21 -24.97 -10.60 15.96
CA LEU A 21 -25.40 -9.98 17.19
C LEU A 21 -24.98 -10.85 18.38
N VAL A 22 -24.30 -10.23 19.35
CA VAL A 22 -23.83 -10.88 20.58
C VAL A 22 -24.58 -10.29 21.76
N ASP A 23 -25.19 -11.14 22.57
CA ASP A 23 -25.84 -10.76 23.81
C ASP A 23 -25.51 -11.77 24.93
N ARG A 24 -26.15 -11.62 26.09
CA ARG A 24 -25.94 -12.53 27.24
C ARG A 24 -26.30 -14.00 26.95
N ARG A 25 -27.11 -14.27 25.94
CA ARG A 25 -27.55 -15.61 25.54
C ARG A 25 -26.61 -16.27 24.53
N GLY A 26 -25.62 -15.53 24.03
CA GLY A 26 -24.65 -15.97 23.04
C GLY A 26 -24.66 -15.08 21.79
N TRP A 27 -24.49 -15.70 20.61
CA TRP A 27 -24.47 -14.95 19.36
C TRP A 27 -25.40 -15.60 18.33
N ARG A 28 -25.92 -14.77 17.43
CA ARG A 28 -26.67 -15.20 16.24
C ARG A 28 -26.32 -14.34 15.04
N ALA A 29 -26.29 -14.92 13.85
CA ALA A 29 -26.14 -14.15 12.62
C ALA A 29 -27.43 -13.36 12.37
N VAL A 30 -27.30 -12.08 12.03
CA VAL A 30 -28.43 -11.17 11.79
C VAL A 30 -28.40 -10.55 10.40
N ALA A 31 -27.29 -10.65 9.68
CA ALA A 31 -27.15 -10.19 8.30
C ALA A 31 -26.09 -11.03 7.58
N HIS A 32 -26.24 -11.14 6.26
CA HIS A 32 -25.28 -11.81 5.38
C HIS A 32 -24.93 -10.91 4.21
N LYS A 33 -23.65 -10.85 3.87
CA LYS A 33 -23.13 -10.07 2.73
C LYS A 33 -23.76 -10.58 1.43
N GLN A 34 -24.26 -9.67 0.62
CA GLN A 34 -24.95 -9.99 -0.64
C GLN A 34 -24.02 -9.83 -1.86
N LEU A 35 -23.21 -8.77 -1.87
CA LEU A 35 -22.27 -8.51 -2.95
C LEU A 35 -20.88 -9.04 -2.58
N LEU A 36 -20.44 -10.09 -3.28
CA LEU A 36 -19.19 -10.79 -3.02
C LEU A 36 -18.16 -10.43 -4.10
N PRO A 37 -17.16 -9.57 -3.80
CA PRO A 37 -16.12 -9.20 -4.76
C PRO A 37 -15.22 -10.38 -5.10
N SER A 38 -14.85 -10.49 -6.39
CA SER A 38 -13.91 -11.47 -6.94
C SER A 38 -13.03 -10.80 -7.97
N TYR A 39 -12.50 -9.63 -7.64
CA TYR A 39 -11.59 -8.83 -8.46
C TYR A 39 -10.42 -8.34 -7.60
N ASP A 40 -9.32 -7.96 -8.25
CA ASP A 40 -8.08 -7.49 -7.61
C ASP A 40 -7.59 -8.52 -6.57
N VAL A 41 -7.57 -8.15 -5.29
CA VAL A 41 -7.14 -9.00 -4.17
C VAL A 41 -8.27 -9.84 -3.56
N PHE A 42 -9.49 -9.64 -4.01
CA PHE A 42 -10.67 -10.33 -3.48
C PHE A 42 -10.98 -11.61 -4.24
N ASP A 43 -11.37 -12.65 -3.51
CA ASP A 43 -11.84 -13.93 -4.07
C ASP A 43 -12.99 -14.49 -3.20
N GLU A 44 -13.94 -13.62 -2.80
CA GLU A 44 -14.97 -13.99 -1.84
C GLU A 44 -15.94 -15.05 -2.39
N ARG A 45 -16.30 -15.00 -3.69
CA ARG A 45 -17.21 -15.99 -4.31
C ARG A 45 -16.69 -17.41 -4.26
N ARG A 46 -15.38 -17.60 -4.11
CA ARG A 46 -14.77 -18.91 -3.97
C ARG A 46 -15.10 -19.59 -2.64
N TYR A 47 -15.30 -18.79 -1.58
CA TYR A 47 -15.43 -19.28 -0.20
C TYR A 47 -16.82 -19.04 0.38
N PHE A 48 -17.54 -18.04 -0.10
CA PHE A 48 -18.81 -17.61 0.46
C PHE A 48 -19.93 -17.68 -0.55
N ARG A 49 -21.12 -17.96 -0.03
CA ARG A 49 -22.38 -17.76 -0.76
C ARG A 49 -22.98 -16.39 -0.39
N PRO A 50 -23.66 -15.71 -1.33
CA PRO A 50 -24.32 -14.46 -1.04
C PRO A 50 -25.50 -14.63 -0.09
N GLY A 51 -25.78 -13.60 0.69
CA GLY A 51 -27.02 -13.47 1.45
C GLY A 51 -28.21 -13.20 0.54
N THR A 52 -29.40 -13.35 1.08
CA THR A 52 -30.68 -13.13 0.38
C THR A 52 -31.57 -12.21 1.18
N GLY A 53 -32.28 -11.30 0.50
CA GLY A 53 -33.25 -10.39 1.09
C GLY A 53 -32.65 -9.25 1.90
N PRO A 54 -33.50 -8.30 2.37
CA PRO A 54 -33.05 -7.15 3.14
C PRO A 54 -32.52 -7.59 4.50
N ASN A 55 -31.36 -7.05 4.89
CA ASN A 55 -30.79 -7.26 6.21
C ASN A 55 -31.31 -6.19 7.17
N LEU A 56 -32.37 -6.48 7.91
CA LEU A 56 -32.99 -5.59 8.88
C LEU A 56 -32.95 -6.21 10.28
N LEU A 57 -32.53 -5.43 11.27
CA LEU A 57 -32.56 -5.80 12.68
C LEU A 57 -33.47 -4.83 13.44
N GLN A 58 -34.53 -5.31 14.06
CA GLN A 58 -35.38 -4.55 14.98
C GLN A 58 -34.85 -4.68 16.40
N LEU A 59 -34.58 -3.55 17.05
CA LEU A 59 -34.15 -3.49 18.44
C LEU A 59 -35.35 -3.54 19.39
N PRO A 60 -35.15 -3.90 20.69
CA PRO A 60 -36.22 -3.98 21.66
C PRO A 60 -36.98 -2.64 21.90
N ASN A 61 -36.33 -1.51 21.67
CA ASN A 61 -36.92 -0.18 21.73
C ASN A 61 -37.76 0.18 20.50
N GLY A 62 -37.90 -0.73 19.53
CA GLY A 62 -38.64 -0.52 18.29
C GLY A 62 -37.79 0.03 17.13
N GLN A 63 -36.59 0.51 17.38
CA GLN A 63 -35.68 1.07 16.36
C GLN A 63 -35.27 0.01 15.32
N ARG A 64 -35.26 0.41 14.04
CA ARG A 64 -34.97 -0.46 12.89
C ARG A 64 -33.59 -0.15 12.32
N LEU A 65 -32.67 -1.10 12.37
CA LEU A 65 -31.32 -0.98 11.84
C LEU A 65 -31.22 -1.71 10.52
N GLY A 66 -30.93 -0.99 9.43
CA GLY A 66 -30.47 -1.58 8.19
C GLY A 66 -29.00 -2.00 8.34
N LEU A 67 -28.67 -3.22 7.93
CA LEU A 67 -27.32 -3.77 8.06
C LEU A 67 -26.73 -4.07 6.69
N THR A 68 -25.51 -3.62 6.44
CA THR A 68 -24.78 -3.87 5.20
C THR A 68 -23.33 -4.24 5.52
N ILE A 69 -22.69 -4.99 4.62
CA ILE A 69 -21.31 -5.42 4.79
C ILE A 69 -20.48 -4.94 3.59
N CYS A 70 -19.57 -4.02 3.86
CA CYS A 70 -18.56 -3.53 2.91
C CYS A 70 -19.20 -3.14 1.56
N GLU A 71 -19.04 -3.96 0.52
CA GLU A 71 -19.51 -3.67 -0.85
C GLU A 71 -21.03 -3.71 -1.05
N ASP A 72 -21.80 -4.16 -0.07
CA ASP A 72 -23.27 -4.01 -0.11
C ASP A 72 -23.71 -2.55 -0.20
N LEU A 73 -22.84 -1.60 0.20
CA LEU A 73 -23.05 -0.16 0.05
C LEU A 73 -22.69 0.37 -1.35
N TRP A 74 -21.97 -0.42 -2.16
CA TRP A 74 -21.38 -0.01 -3.42
C TRP A 74 -22.33 -0.30 -4.59
N VAL A 75 -23.41 0.45 -4.67
CA VAL A 75 -24.51 0.21 -5.63
C VAL A 75 -24.87 1.46 -6.46
N ASP A 76 -23.99 2.45 -6.54
CA ASP A 76 -24.17 3.66 -7.34
C ASP A 76 -23.34 3.59 -8.61
N ASP A 77 -23.99 3.35 -9.76
CA ASP A 77 -23.36 3.20 -11.07
C ASP A 77 -22.72 4.52 -11.58
N THR A 78 -23.06 5.66 -10.97
CA THR A 78 -22.49 6.96 -11.36
C THR A 78 -21.14 7.23 -10.68
N LEU A 79 -20.90 6.58 -9.55
CA LEU A 79 -19.68 6.74 -8.74
C LEU A 79 -18.64 5.66 -8.98
N GLN A 80 -19.01 4.57 -9.64
CA GLN A 80 -18.17 3.41 -9.88
C GLN A 80 -18.07 3.13 -11.38
N ARG A 81 -16.90 2.71 -11.86
CA ARG A 81 -16.71 2.29 -13.25
C ARG A 81 -17.41 0.97 -13.57
N GLU A 82 -17.35 0.04 -12.61
CA GLU A 82 -17.95 -1.29 -12.72
C GLU A 82 -18.61 -1.62 -11.39
N ARG A 83 -19.92 -1.85 -11.42
CA ARG A 83 -20.67 -2.36 -10.30
C ARG A 83 -20.59 -3.88 -10.28
N LEU A 84 -20.51 -4.48 -9.08
CA LEU A 84 -20.65 -5.93 -8.94
C LEU A 84 -22.05 -6.39 -9.40
N GLU A 85 -22.08 -7.42 -10.22
CA GLU A 85 -23.34 -8.09 -10.57
C GLU A 85 -24.00 -8.67 -9.32
N GLY A 86 -25.27 -8.36 -9.14
CA GLY A 86 -26.06 -8.85 -8.01
C GLY A 86 -27.21 -7.95 -7.64
N PRO A 87 -27.84 -8.18 -6.48
CA PRO A 87 -28.94 -7.36 -5.99
C PRO A 87 -28.49 -5.92 -5.69
N ASP A 88 -29.49 -5.06 -5.40
CA ASP A 88 -29.25 -3.75 -4.79
C ASP A 88 -29.63 -3.81 -3.30
N PRO A 89 -28.67 -4.07 -2.39
CA PRO A 89 -28.97 -4.20 -0.95
C PRO A 89 -29.54 -2.92 -0.35
N ILE A 90 -29.16 -1.74 -0.87
CA ILE A 90 -29.71 -0.45 -0.44
C ILE A 90 -31.15 -0.28 -0.92
N GLY A 91 -31.43 -0.63 -2.19
CA GLY A 91 -32.78 -0.62 -2.74
C GLY A 91 -33.74 -1.55 -2.00
N GLN A 92 -33.26 -2.72 -1.56
CA GLN A 92 -34.05 -3.66 -0.74
C GLN A 92 -34.42 -3.10 0.65
N LEU A 93 -33.64 -2.18 1.21
CA LEU A 93 -33.91 -1.54 2.50
C LEU A 93 -34.93 -0.40 2.40
N ILE A 94 -35.23 0.17 1.21
CA ILE A 94 -36.16 1.29 1.05
C ILE A 94 -37.58 0.95 1.61
N PRO A 95 -38.21 -0.18 1.23
CA PRO A 95 -39.53 -0.51 1.77
C PRO A 95 -39.50 -0.81 3.28
N GLU A 96 -38.36 -1.18 3.80
CA GLU A 96 -38.12 -1.51 5.19
C GLU A 96 -38.00 -0.26 6.09
N ARG A 97 -37.77 0.92 5.55
CA ARG A 97 -37.67 2.22 6.25
C ARG A 97 -36.81 2.13 7.51
N PRO A 98 -35.49 1.83 7.40
CA PRO A 98 -34.62 1.81 8.58
C PRO A 98 -34.46 3.20 9.19
N ASP A 99 -34.32 3.27 10.52
CA ASP A 99 -34.02 4.53 11.23
C ASP A 99 -32.53 4.90 11.08
N VAL A 100 -31.65 3.90 10.96
CA VAL A 100 -30.21 4.04 10.76
C VAL A 100 -29.73 2.87 9.93
N VAL A 101 -28.75 3.09 9.05
CA VAL A 101 -27.98 2.01 8.39
C VAL A 101 -26.59 1.91 9.00
N ILE A 102 -26.17 0.70 9.29
CA ILE A 102 -24.82 0.38 9.77
C ILE A 102 -24.11 -0.46 8.70
N ASN A 103 -23.01 0.07 8.16
CA ASN A 103 -22.12 -0.65 7.26
C ASN A 103 -20.86 -1.09 8.02
N LEU A 104 -20.61 -2.41 8.08
CA LEU A 104 -19.38 -2.97 8.64
C LEU A 104 -18.46 -3.37 7.51
N ALA A 105 -17.29 -2.74 7.42
CA ALA A 105 -16.36 -2.90 6.32
C ALA A 105 -14.96 -3.34 6.76
N ALA A 106 -14.31 -4.13 5.92
CA ALA A 106 -12.88 -4.34 5.84
C ALA A 106 -12.43 -3.90 4.43
N SER A 107 -12.55 -2.60 4.17
CA SER A 107 -12.24 -1.99 2.88
C SER A 107 -10.78 -1.56 2.88
N PRO A 108 -9.92 -2.17 2.01
CA PRO A 108 -8.51 -1.82 1.94
C PRO A 108 -8.30 -0.38 1.50
N PHE A 109 -7.24 0.22 2.00
CA PHE A 109 -6.80 1.56 1.63
C PHE A 109 -6.31 1.61 0.17
N ASP A 110 -6.68 2.65 -0.51
CA ASP A 110 -5.94 3.31 -1.58
C ASP A 110 -6.20 4.82 -1.50
N ALA A 111 -5.41 5.60 -2.23
CA ALA A 111 -5.41 7.06 -2.10
C ALA A 111 -6.78 7.73 -2.35
N ASP A 112 -7.64 7.14 -3.18
CA ASP A 112 -8.94 7.71 -3.62
C ASP A 112 -10.13 7.15 -2.84
N LYS A 113 -10.01 5.97 -2.25
CA LYS A 113 -11.11 5.27 -1.56
C LYS A 113 -11.74 6.02 -0.39
N PRO A 114 -11.02 6.76 0.46
CA PRO A 114 -11.66 7.46 1.58
C PRO A 114 -12.77 8.40 1.13
N LEU A 115 -12.53 9.20 0.08
CA LEU A 115 -13.55 10.11 -0.48
C LEU A 115 -14.67 9.35 -1.19
N LEU A 116 -14.35 8.25 -1.87
CA LEU A 116 -15.36 7.42 -2.55
C LEU A 116 -16.32 6.78 -1.54
N ARG A 117 -15.80 6.24 -0.43
CA ARG A 117 -16.62 5.67 0.66
C ARG A 117 -17.63 6.68 1.21
N GLN A 118 -17.20 7.93 1.45
CA GLN A 118 -18.09 9.01 1.92
C GLN A 118 -19.18 9.33 0.88
N LYS A 119 -18.83 9.45 -0.41
CA LYS A 119 -19.80 9.71 -1.49
C LYS A 119 -20.84 8.59 -1.59
N LEU A 120 -20.43 7.34 -1.54
CA LEU A 120 -21.33 6.18 -1.60
C LEU A 120 -22.29 6.16 -0.39
N ALA A 121 -21.75 6.39 0.82
CA ALA A 121 -22.55 6.47 2.02
C ALA A 121 -23.57 7.63 1.97
N ALA A 122 -23.15 8.80 1.45
CA ALA A 122 -24.03 9.95 1.27
C ALA A 122 -25.17 9.66 0.27
N THR A 123 -24.88 8.96 -0.83
CA THR A 123 -25.90 8.52 -1.78
C THR A 123 -26.87 7.53 -1.14
N ALA A 124 -26.38 6.54 -0.39
CA ALA A 124 -27.22 5.58 0.32
C ALA A 124 -28.11 6.28 1.36
N ALA A 125 -27.56 7.21 2.15
CA ALA A 125 -28.29 7.98 3.15
C ALA A 125 -29.47 8.77 2.54
N ARG A 126 -29.24 9.45 1.41
CA ARG A 126 -30.28 10.17 0.68
C ARG A 126 -31.36 9.24 0.12
N ARG A 127 -30.97 8.07 -0.42
CA ARG A 127 -31.93 7.07 -0.95
C ARG A 127 -32.82 6.48 0.13
N LEU A 128 -32.29 6.31 1.34
CA LEU A 128 -32.97 5.67 2.48
C LEU A 128 -33.63 6.70 3.41
N HIS A 129 -33.35 7.99 3.26
CA HIS A 129 -33.78 9.07 4.12
C HIS A 129 -33.41 8.86 5.60
N CYS A 130 -32.29 8.22 5.89
CA CYS A 130 -31.77 7.98 7.24
C CYS A 130 -30.26 8.09 7.30
N PRO A 131 -29.67 8.31 8.50
CA PRO A 131 -28.23 8.33 8.66
C PRO A 131 -27.56 7.00 8.31
N VAL A 132 -26.31 7.08 7.82
CA VAL A 132 -25.43 5.92 7.57
C VAL A 132 -24.20 5.99 8.45
N VAL A 133 -24.01 4.97 9.27
CA VAL A 133 -22.81 4.74 10.07
C VAL A 133 -21.90 3.80 9.28
N TYR A 134 -20.74 4.29 8.87
CA TYR A 134 -19.71 3.50 8.17
C TYR A 134 -18.58 3.17 9.11
N LEU A 135 -18.39 1.88 9.40
CA LEU A 135 -17.34 1.38 10.27
C LEU A 135 -16.35 0.57 9.45
N ASN A 136 -15.11 1.04 9.37
CA ASN A 136 -14.04 0.34 8.66
C ASN A 136 -13.00 -0.21 9.64
N GLN A 137 -12.45 -1.36 9.30
CA GLN A 137 -11.36 -2.00 10.04
C GLN A 137 -10.10 -1.12 10.03
N VAL A 138 -9.29 -1.21 11.09
CA VAL A 138 -7.94 -0.65 11.18
C VAL A 138 -6.92 -1.80 11.25
N GLY A 139 -5.80 -1.66 10.55
CA GLY A 139 -4.65 -2.56 10.65
C GLY A 139 -4.11 -3.02 9.32
N GLY A 140 -2.87 -3.54 9.32
CA GLY A 140 -2.25 -4.19 8.17
C GLY A 140 -2.44 -5.70 8.22
N ASN A 141 -2.61 -6.35 7.06
CA ASN A 141 -2.62 -7.80 6.94
C ASN A 141 -2.07 -8.21 5.57
N ASP A 142 -0.95 -8.89 5.58
CA ASP A 142 -0.17 -9.21 4.39
C ASP A 142 0.11 -7.92 3.57
N GLU A 143 -0.33 -7.85 2.33
CA GLU A 143 -0.18 -6.69 1.46
C GLU A 143 -1.24 -5.59 1.73
N LEU A 144 -2.30 -5.88 2.47
CA LEU A 144 -3.44 -4.97 2.65
C LEU A 144 -3.29 -4.08 3.88
N VAL A 145 -3.64 -2.83 3.72
CA VAL A 145 -3.76 -1.85 4.80
C VAL A 145 -5.23 -1.43 4.91
N PHE A 146 -5.79 -1.52 6.11
CA PHE A 146 -7.13 -1.04 6.43
C PHE A 146 -6.99 0.23 7.26
N ASP A 147 -7.40 1.33 6.68
CA ASP A 147 -7.14 2.68 7.21
C ASP A 147 -8.17 3.16 8.25
N GLY A 148 -9.20 2.39 8.53
CA GLY A 148 -10.28 2.88 9.40
C GLY A 148 -10.98 4.07 8.77
N GLY A 149 -10.78 5.27 9.34
CA GLY A 149 -11.43 6.48 8.83
C GLY A 149 -12.95 6.34 8.84
N SER A 150 -13.49 5.74 9.91
CA SER A 150 -14.94 5.52 10.07
C SER A 150 -15.68 6.84 10.23
N PHE A 151 -16.94 6.88 9.81
CA PHE A 151 -17.71 8.12 9.81
C PHE A 151 -19.23 7.89 9.95
N VAL A 152 -19.95 8.96 10.21
CA VAL A 152 -21.42 9.01 10.15
C VAL A 152 -21.84 10.10 9.18
N ILE A 153 -22.74 9.74 8.28
CA ILE A 153 -23.36 10.65 7.30
C ILE A 153 -24.84 10.85 7.67
N SER A 154 -25.33 12.10 7.61
CA SER A 154 -26.74 12.44 7.84
C SER A 154 -27.64 11.93 6.72
N ALA A 155 -28.96 11.95 6.95
CA ALA A 155 -29.96 11.65 5.93
C ALA A 155 -29.89 12.57 4.70
N SER A 156 -29.35 13.79 4.84
CA SER A 156 -29.12 14.74 3.73
C SER A 156 -27.80 14.46 2.97
N GLY A 157 -26.95 13.60 3.52
CA GLY A 157 -25.66 13.23 2.94
C GLY A 157 -24.49 14.08 3.44
N ASP A 158 -24.66 14.80 4.54
CA ASP A 158 -23.61 15.61 5.16
C ASP A 158 -22.88 14.81 6.25
N PRO A 159 -21.58 15.00 6.46
CA PRO A 159 -20.85 14.32 7.51
C PRO A 159 -21.27 14.85 8.90
N LEU A 160 -21.58 13.93 9.82
CA LEU A 160 -21.92 14.22 11.22
C LEU A 160 -20.77 13.89 12.17
N LEU A 161 -19.99 12.86 11.87
CA LEU A 161 -18.84 12.42 12.64
C LEU A 161 -17.82 11.85 11.69
N GLU A 162 -16.54 12.15 11.91
CA GLU A 162 -15.40 11.54 11.21
C GLU A 162 -14.36 11.13 12.23
N LEU A 163 -13.85 9.90 12.11
CA LEU A 163 -12.77 9.37 12.94
C LEU A 163 -11.44 9.43 12.18
N PRO A 164 -10.32 9.60 12.87
CA PRO A 164 -9.01 9.65 12.24
C PRO A 164 -8.67 8.34 11.53
N SER A 165 -7.82 8.44 10.51
CA SER A 165 -7.32 7.29 9.76
C SER A 165 -6.11 6.65 10.45
N CYS A 166 -5.91 5.34 10.20
CA CYS A 166 -4.73 4.56 10.61
C CYS A 166 -4.51 4.45 12.13
N CYS A 167 -5.54 4.67 12.93
CA CYS A 167 -5.50 4.46 14.38
C CYS A 167 -6.80 3.87 14.91
N ASP A 168 -6.70 3.04 15.94
CA ASP A 168 -7.84 2.49 16.64
C ASP A 168 -8.52 3.60 17.46
N GLN A 169 -9.83 3.75 17.31
CA GLN A 169 -10.61 4.72 18.08
C GLN A 169 -12.00 4.22 18.40
N ILE A 170 -12.49 4.59 19.58
CA ILE A 170 -13.88 4.40 20.00
C ILE A 170 -14.49 5.78 20.16
N SER A 171 -15.67 5.99 19.56
CA SER A 171 -16.44 7.20 19.68
C SER A 171 -17.91 6.90 19.90
N LEU A 172 -18.61 7.83 20.54
CA LEU A 172 -20.06 7.78 20.72
C LEU A 172 -20.71 8.73 19.73
N TRP A 173 -21.73 8.25 19.06
CA TRP A 173 -22.61 9.04 18.23
C TRP A 173 -24.06 8.87 18.74
N ASP A 174 -24.72 9.98 19.02
CA ASP A 174 -26.11 10.03 19.43
C ASP A 174 -26.96 10.52 18.24
N SER A 175 -27.90 9.70 17.79
CA SER A 175 -28.76 10.02 16.65
C SER A 175 -29.75 11.17 16.93
N GLU A 176 -30.03 11.50 18.20
CA GLU A 176 -30.92 12.58 18.63
C GLU A 176 -30.15 13.88 18.88
N ALA A 177 -28.83 13.79 19.14
CA ALA A 177 -28.00 14.97 19.30
C ALA A 177 -27.60 15.52 17.92
N ASN A 178 -27.55 16.83 17.80
CA ASN A 178 -26.99 17.50 16.63
C ASN A 178 -25.52 17.79 16.91
N PRO A 179 -24.57 16.88 16.58
CA PRO A 179 -23.17 17.09 16.93
C PRO A 179 -22.65 18.30 16.17
N ALA A 180 -21.97 19.19 16.88
CA ALA A 180 -21.15 20.19 16.25
C ALA A 180 -20.10 19.47 15.37
N ASN A 181 -19.96 19.90 14.14
CA ASN A 181 -18.98 19.38 13.19
C ASN A 181 -17.60 19.35 13.87
N PRO A 182 -16.98 18.18 14.08
CA PRO A 182 -15.67 18.12 14.72
C PRO A 182 -14.69 18.91 13.87
N ASP A 183 -13.70 19.50 14.56
CA ASP A 183 -12.58 20.24 13.96
C ASP A 183 -11.94 19.36 12.89
N ARG A 184 -12.27 19.60 11.63
CA ARG A 184 -11.67 18.89 10.48
C ARG A 184 -10.23 19.37 10.35
N SER A 185 -9.29 18.56 10.76
CA SER A 185 -7.94 18.70 10.23
C SER A 185 -7.99 18.59 8.71
N PRO A 186 -7.26 19.43 7.97
CA PRO A 186 -7.21 19.31 6.52
C PRO A 186 -6.87 17.87 6.14
N ASP A 187 -7.70 17.30 5.29
CA ASP A 187 -7.54 15.94 4.80
C ASP A 187 -6.42 15.91 3.74
N ASP A 188 -5.16 15.76 4.20
CA ASP A 188 -3.98 15.72 3.34
C ASP A 188 -3.77 14.29 2.81
N PRO A 189 -3.86 14.07 1.49
CA PRO A 189 -3.63 12.76 0.89
C PRO A 189 -2.25 12.17 1.20
N LEU A 190 -1.21 13.00 1.34
CA LEU A 190 0.15 12.54 1.65
C LEU A 190 0.29 12.14 3.12
N ASP A 191 -0.39 12.83 4.04
CA ASP A 191 -0.48 12.42 5.44
C ASP A 191 -1.13 11.03 5.56
N ARG A 192 -2.27 10.82 4.89
CA ARG A 192 -2.94 9.52 4.90
C ARG A 192 -2.08 8.41 4.30
N LEU A 193 -1.41 8.69 3.18
CA LEU A 193 -0.52 7.74 2.52
C LEU A 193 0.64 7.35 3.44
N PHE A 194 1.30 8.32 4.06
CA PHE A 194 2.38 8.05 4.99
C PHE A 194 1.91 7.22 6.19
N ARG A 195 0.80 7.59 6.82
CA ARG A 195 0.22 6.84 7.95
C ARG A 195 -0.17 5.41 7.57
N ALA A 196 -0.70 5.21 6.36
CA ALA A 196 -1.03 3.87 5.87
C ALA A 196 0.22 3.00 5.69
N LEU A 197 1.31 3.55 5.14
CA LEU A 197 2.58 2.84 5.00
C LEU A 197 3.18 2.48 6.37
N VAL A 198 3.17 3.42 7.32
CA VAL A 198 3.63 3.19 8.70
C VAL A 198 2.83 2.10 9.38
N LEU A 199 1.48 2.14 9.28
CA LEU A 199 0.59 1.11 9.82
C LEU A 199 0.88 -0.25 9.19
N GLY A 200 1.06 -0.30 7.87
CA GLY A 200 1.37 -1.53 7.13
C GLY A 200 2.68 -2.17 7.61
N VAL A 201 3.77 -1.41 7.70
CA VAL A 201 5.07 -1.92 8.19
C VAL A 201 4.97 -2.40 9.63
N ARG A 202 4.37 -1.60 10.52
CA ARG A 202 4.22 -1.95 11.94
C ARG A 202 3.46 -3.26 12.14
N ASP A 203 2.32 -3.39 11.48
CA ASP A 203 1.46 -4.55 11.67
C ASP A 203 2.01 -5.79 10.97
N TYR A 204 2.65 -5.65 9.80
CA TYR A 204 3.34 -6.73 9.12
C TYR A 204 4.48 -7.29 10.00
N ALA A 205 5.37 -6.43 10.49
CA ALA A 205 6.46 -6.83 11.36
C ALA A 205 5.92 -7.56 12.60
N ARG A 206 4.96 -6.96 13.33
CA ARG A 206 4.35 -7.54 14.53
C ARG A 206 3.70 -8.89 14.27
N LYS A 207 2.91 -9.04 13.20
CA LYS A 207 2.18 -10.27 12.87
C LYS A 207 3.11 -11.38 12.40
N CYS A 208 4.23 -11.04 11.73
CA CYS A 208 5.27 -11.98 11.36
C CYS A 208 6.26 -12.31 12.48
N GLY A 209 6.11 -11.68 13.66
CA GLY A 209 6.97 -11.93 14.83
C GLY A 209 8.29 -11.17 14.84
N PHE A 210 8.49 -10.20 13.93
CA PHE A 210 9.67 -9.34 13.93
C PHE A 210 9.51 -8.15 14.86
N GLN A 211 10.55 -7.87 15.64
CA GLN A 211 10.62 -6.69 16.49
C GLN A 211 11.56 -5.63 15.92
N THR A 212 12.49 -6.01 15.08
CA THR A 212 13.51 -5.14 14.50
C THR A 212 13.53 -5.26 12.99
N ALA A 213 14.01 -4.22 12.31
CA ALA A 213 14.16 -4.18 10.87
C ALA A 213 15.57 -3.76 10.44
N LEU A 214 15.94 -4.20 9.24
CA LEU A 214 17.19 -3.85 8.58
C LEU A 214 16.90 -3.34 7.17
N LEU A 215 17.64 -2.32 6.72
CA LEU A 215 17.64 -1.90 5.32
C LEU A 215 19.03 -1.44 4.86
N GLY A 216 19.25 -1.48 3.55
CA GLY A 216 20.39 -0.84 2.90
C GLY A 216 20.12 0.66 2.74
N LEU A 217 21.02 1.51 3.25
CA LEU A 217 20.91 2.96 3.11
C LEU A 217 21.93 3.45 2.09
N SER A 218 21.47 3.86 0.91
CA SER A 218 22.30 4.25 -0.22
C SER A 218 22.60 5.75 -0.31
N GLY A 219 21.85 6.58 0.41
CA GLY A 219 21.82 8.04 0.21
C GLY A 219 20.94 8.48 -0.96
N GLY A 220 20.18 7.55 -1.57
CA GLY A 220 19.13 7.83 -2.53
C GLY A 220 17.75 7.98 -1.86
N ILE A 221 16.82 8.65 -2.57
CA ILE A 221 15.52 9.05 -2.05
C ILE A 221 14.64 7.87 -1.61
N ASP A 222 14.69 6.73 -2.32
CA ASP A 222 13.88 5.55 -2.02
C ASP A 222 14.29 4.94 -0.67
N SER A 223 15.61 4.71 -0.48
CA SER A 223 16.12 4.19 0.78
C SER A 223 15.90 5.17 1.95
N ALA A 224 15.94 6.47 1.67
CA ALA A 224 15.65 7.49 2.66
C ALA A 224 14.17 7.44 3.11
N LEU A 225 13.24 7.35 2.17
CA LEU A 225 11.81 7.23 2.50
C LEU A 225 11.51 5.96 3.30
N VAL A 226 12.07 4.82 2.89
CA VAL A 226 11.91 3.55 3.63
C VAL A 226 12.49 3.64 5.04
N ALA A 227 13.64 4.30 5.22
CA ALA A 227 14.22 4.53 6.56
C ALA A 227 13.29 5.37 7.45
N VAL A 228 12.70 6.45 6.91
CA VAL A 228 11.74 7.30 7.65
C VAL A 228 10.49 6.49 8.04
N ILE A 229 9.89 5.75 7.09
CA ILE A 229 8.70 4.92 7.34
C ILE A 229 8.99 3.85 8.39
N ALA A 230 10.12 3.15 8.27
CA ALA A 230 10.53 2.12 9.23
C ALA A 230 10.74 2.70 10.63
N THR A 231 11.38 3.86 10.72
CA THR A 231 11.59 4.58 12.00
C THR A 231 10.26 4.98 12.64
N ALA A 232 9.34 5.52 11.85
CA ALA A 232 7.99 5.87 12.32
C ALA A 232 7.18 4.65 12.78
N ALA A 233 7.38 3.49 12.12
CA ALA A 233 6.64 2.27 12.39
C ALA A 233 7.13 1.52 13.64
N LEU A 234 8.45 1.45 13.84
CA LEU A 234 9.09 0.58 14.83
C LEU A 234 9.84 1.34 15.92
N GLY A 235 10.17 2.61 15.70
CA GLY A 235 11.06 3.40 16.53
C GLY A 235 12.53 3.27 16.11
N ALA A 236 13.32 4.33 16.34
CA ALA A 236 14.72 4.42 15.88
C ALA A 236 15.61 3.28 16.40
N ASP A 237 15.42 2.89 17.66
CA ASP A 237 16.21 1.82 18.32
C ASP A 237 15.96 0.43 17.70
N GLN A 238 14.87 0.26 16.98
CA GLN A 238 14.48 -1.02 16.36
C GLN A 238 14.84 -1.11 14.87
N VAL A 239 15.45 -0.05 14.31
CA VAL A 239 15.83 0.00 12.89
C VAL A 239 17.34 0.13 12.75
N SER A 240 17.95 -0.79 12.00
CA SER A 240 19.37 -0.80 11.67
C SER A 240 19.58 -0.53 10.18
N THR A 241 20.70 0.09 9.83
CA THR A 241 21.04 0.36 8.43
C THR A 241 22.43 -0.11 8.08
N LEU A 242 22.60 -0.60 6.84
CA LEU A 242 23.91 -0.91 6.27
C LEU A 242 24.23 0.07 5.12
N LEU A 243 25.40 0.69 5.21
CA LEU A 243 26.03 1.40 4.10
C LEU A 243 27.01 0.46 3.42
N MET A 244 26.83 0.18 2.15
CA MET A 244 27.63 -0.80 1.40
C MET A 244 28.28 -0.12 0.18
N PRO A 245 29.24 0.81 0.39
CA PRO A 245 29.85 1.55 -0.70
C PRO A 245 30.66 0.63 -1.61
N SER A 246 30.54 0.87 -2.93
CA SER A 246 31.41 0.35 -3.97
C SER A 246 32.43 1.43 -4.38
N PRO A 247 33.41 1.11 -5.24
CA PRO A 247 34.32 2.11 -5.81
C PRO A 247 33.60 3.23 -6.61
N TRP A 248 32.36 2.99 -7.01
CA TRP A 248 31.52 3.91 -7.81
C TRP A 248 30.55 4.74 -6.96
N SER A 249 30.45 4.41 -5.66
CA SER A 249 29.60 5.20 -4.75
C SER A 249 30.19 6.57 -4.52
N SER A 250 29.40 7.61 -4.76
CA SER A 250 29.84 8.99 -4.56
C SER A 250 30.04 9.32 -3.08
N ALA A 251 31.01 10.16 -2.75
CA ALA A 251 31.20 10.65 -1.38
C ALA A 251 29.93 11.35 -0.88
N GLY A 252 29.26 12.13 -1.74
CA GLY A 252 28.00 12.79 -1.40
C GLY A 252 26.88 11.82 -1.00
N SER A 253 26.76 10.67 -1.67
CA SER A 253 25.75 9.65 -1.30
C SER A 253 26.03 9.04 0.05
N ILE A 254 27.30 8.78 0.38
CA ILE A 254 27.69 8.27 1.71
C ILE A 254 27.40 9.32 2.80
N ASP A 255 27.79 10.58 2.56
CA ASP A 255 27.57 11.67 3.51
C ASP A 255 26.06 11.91 3.75
N ASP A 256 25.24 11.89 2.70
CA ASP A 256 23.79 12.02 2.78
C ASP A 256 23.14 10.89 3.58
N ALA A 257 23.59 9.64 3.35
CA ALA A 257 23.12 8.49 4.09
C ALA A 257 23.47 8.59 5.60
N VAL A 258 24.69 9.00 5.91
CA VAL A 258 25.15 9.22 7.30
C VAL A 258 24.36 10.36 7.95
N ALA A 259 24.15 11.47 7.24
CA ALA A 259 23.40 12.60 7.75
C ALA A 259 21.93 12.23 8.04
N LEU A 260 21.27 11.49 7.15
CA LEU A 260 19.92 11.00 7.37
C LEU A 260 19.85 10.05 8.57
N ALA A 261 20.75 9.05 8.64
CA ALA A 261 20.79 8.12 9.77
C ALA A 261 20.97 8.84 11.10
N LYS A 262 21.82 9.87 11.14
CA LYS A 262 22.01 10.71 12.34
C LYS A 262 20.74 11.50 12.70
N ARG A 263 20.04 12.08 11.70
CA ARG A 263 18.76 12.80 11.95
C ARG A 263 17.70 11.88 12.54
N LEU A 264 17.62 10.65 12.04
CA LEU A 264 16.65 9.64 12.51
C LEU A 264 17.10 8.89 13.78
N GLY A 265 18.35 9.06 14.23
CA GLY A 265 18.88 8.34 15.37
C GLY A 265 19.16 6.85 15.10
N LEU A 266 19.42 6.45 13.85
CA LEU A 266 19.57 5.06 13.46
C LEU A 266 20.98 4.52 13.72
N LYS A 267 21.05 3.24 14.13
CA LYS A 267 22.29 2.49 14.16
C LYS A 267 22.73 2.16 12.74
N THR A 268 23.94 2.56 12.37
CA THR A 268 24.47 2.41 11.02
C THR A 268 25.82 1.68 11.04
N THR A 269 25.97 0.70 10.15
CA THR A 269 27.24 -0.02 9.96
C THR A 269 27.67 0.10 8.51
N THR A 270 28.95 0.42 8.29
CA THR A 270 29.52 0.52 6.93
C THR A 270 30.28 -0.75 6.57
N LEU A 271 29.90 -1.38 5.46
CA LEU A 271 30.48 -2.60 4.90
C LEU A 271 30.90 -2.36 3.45
N PRO A 272 32.16 -1.90 3.18
CA PRO A 272 32.62 -1.70 1.81
C PRO A 272 32.64 -3.00 1.02
N ILE A 273 32.07 -3.01 -0.20
CA ILE A 273 31.92 -4.24 -0.99
C ILE A 273 33.11 -4.55 -1.92
N ARG A 274 34.09 -3.65 -2.02
CA ARG A 274 35.25 -3.81 -2.91
C ARG A 274 35.98 -5.17 -2.77
N PRO A 275 36.29 -5.65 -1.54
CA PRO A 275 36.97 -6.94 -1.39
C PRO A 275 36.15 -8.13 -1.92
N LEU A 276 34.83 -8.07 -1.82
CA LEU A 276 33.95 -9.11 -2.36
C LEU A 276 33.89 -9.03 -3.90
N MET A 277 33.84 -7.83 -4.47
CA MET A 277 33.91 -7.64 -5.92
C MET A 277 35.20 -8.24 -6.48
N ASP A 278 36.37 -7.95 -5.87
CA ASP A 278 37.65 -8.46 -6.28
C ASP A 278 37.71 -10.02 -6.17
N GLY A 279 37.13 -10.60 -5.11
CA GLY A 279 37.00 -12.04 -4.93
C GLY A 279 36.13 -12.71 -6.00
N PHE A 280 34.97 -12.10 -6.34
CA PHE A 280 34.12 -12.59 -7.42
C PHE A 280 34.81 -12.50 -8.79
N ASN A 281 35.51 -11.40 -9.08
CA ASN A 281 36.28 -11.25 -10.32
C ASN A 281 37.32 -12.37 -10.45
N ALA A 282 38.14 -12.58 -9.43
CA ALA A 282 39.12 -13.64 -9.41
C ALA A 282 38.53 -15.06 -9.59
N THR A 283 37.33 -15.29 -8.99
CA THR A 283 36.66 -16.59 -9.06
C THR A 283 35.99 -16.83 -10.43
N LEU A 284 35.44 -15.78 -11.06
CA LEU A 284 34.74 -15.91 -12.34
C LEU A 284 35.66 -15.82 -13.57
N ASN A 285 36.80 -15.16 -13.45
CA ASN A 285 37.73 -14.95 -14.54
C ASN A 285 38.09 -16.26 -15.30
N PRO A 286 38.38 -17.40 -14.63
CA PRO A 286 38.67 -18.67 -15.33
C PRO A 286 37.51 -19.18 -16.19
N ALA A 287 36.28 -18.85 -15.84
CA ALA A 287 35.08 -19.29 -16.57
C ALA A 287 34.68 -18.31 -17.68
N LEU A 288 34.92 -17.01 -17.50
CA LEU A 288 34.50 -15.96 -18.44
C LEU A 288 35.63 -15.56 -19.41
N GLY A 289 36.89 -15.84 -19.07
CA GLY A 289 38.07 -15.42 -19.82
C GLY A 289 38.50 -13.96 -19.57
N GLU A 290 37.70 -13.21 -18.84
CA GLU A 290 37.92 -11.82 -18.46
C GLU A 290 37.13 -11.47 -17.18
N ASP A 291 37.40 -10.32 -16.58
CA ASP A 291 36.62 -9.84 -15.45
C ASP A 291 35.19 -9.49 -15.90
N PRO A 292 34.17 -9.73 -15.04
CA PRO A 292 32.81 -9.34 -15.33
C PRO A 292 32.68 -7.85 -15.71
N ASN A 293 31.94 -7.55 -16.79
CA ASN A 293 31.73 -6.20 -17.28
C ASN A 293 30.26 -5.90 -17.56
N GLY A 294 29.93 -4.64 -17.85
CA GLY A 294 28.57 -4.18 -18.17
C GLY A 294 27.53 -4.63 -17.14
N VAL A 295 26.39 -5.10 -17.61
CA VAL A 295 25.24 -5.54 -16.77
C VAL A 295 25.64 -6.68 -15.82
N THR A 296 26.59 -7.53 -16.20
CA THR A 296 27.07 -8.62 -15.31
C THR A 296 27.76 -8.04 -14.06
N ALA A 297 28.66 -7.08 -14.24
CA ALA A 297 29.34 -6.40 -13.15
C ALA A 297 28.38 -5.57 -12.27
N GLU A 298 27.43 -4.88 -12.88
CA GLU A 298 26.40 -4.12 -12.17
C GLU A 298 25.52 -5.03 -11.31
N ASN A 299 24.97 -6.10 -11.88
CA ASN A 299 24.15 -7.07 -11.16
C ASN A 299 24.89 -7.81 -10.06
N LEU A 300 26.18 -8.05 -10.25
CA LEU A 300 27.02 -8.70 -9.24
C LEU A 300 27.14 -7.84 -7.99
N GLN A 301 27.36 -6.52 -8.14
CA GLN A 301 27.40 -5.59 -7.01
C GLN A 301 26.07 -5.56 -6.25
N SER A 302 24.93 -5.52 -6.96
CA SER A 302 23.60 -5.58 -6.34
C SER A 302 23.41 -6.88 -5.55
N ARG A 303 23.82 -8.03 -6.10
CA ARG A 303 23.74 -9.34 -5.42
C ARG A 303 24.67 -9.44 -4.21
N ILE A 304 25.88 -8.89 -4.27
CA ILE A 304 26.77 -8.80 -3.11
C ILE A 304 26.10 -8.05 -1.98
N ARG A 305 25.51 -6.87 -2.26
CA ARG A 305 24.76 -6.10 -1.26
C ARG A 305 23.58 -6.89 -0.69
N GLY A 306 22.79 -7.53 -1.56
CA GLY A 306 21.66 -8.37 -1.15
C GLY A 306 22.10 -9.53 -0.24
N THR A 307 23.23 -10.17 -0.54
CA THR A 307 23.78 -11.26 0.29
C THR A 307 24.22 -10.76 1.66
N LEU A 308 24.90 -9.61 1.74
CA LEU A 308 25.33 -9.01 3.02
C LEU A 308 24.13 -8.63 3.88
N LEU A 309 23.11 -8.00 3.29
CA LEU A 309 21.86 -7.65 3.98
C LEU A 309 21.16 -8.89 4.55
N MET A 310 21.00 -9.95 3.74
CA MET A 310 20.39 -11.19 4.20
C MET A 310 21.20 -11.89 5.30
N ALA A 311 22.55 -11.87 5.19
CA ALA A 311 23.39 -12.47 6.22
C ALA A 311 23.22 -11.79 7.57
N VAL A 312 23.21 -10.44 7.61
CA VAL A 312 23.00 -9.68 8.84
C VAL A 312 21.56 -9.87 9.35
N ALA A 313 20.55 -9.77 8.48
CA ALA A 313 19.17 -9.97 8.84
C ALA A 313 18.91 -11.34 9.48
N ASN A 314 19.49 -12.41 8.91
CA ASN A 314 19.40 -13.76 9.45
C ASN A 314 20.09 -13.91 10.81
N GLN A 315 21.28 -13.32 10.97
CA GLN A 315 22.06 -13.40 12.20
C GLN A 315 21.38 -12.68 13.35
N GLU A 316 20.77 -11.52 13.08
CA GLU A 316 20.14 -10.66 14.08
C GLU A 316 18.62 -10.90 14.23
N GLY A 317 18.02 -11.77 13.39
CA GLY A 317 16.58 -12.03 13.40
C GLY A 317 15.72 -10.82 12.97
N GLN A 318 16.23 -9.99 12.04
CA GLN A 318 15.60 -8.75 11.62
C GLN A 318 14.75 -8.94 10.36
N LEU A 319 13.68 -8.16 10.22
CA LEU A 319 12.95 -8.03 8.97
C LEU A 319 13.76 -7.19 8.00
N LEU A 320 14.21 -7.79 6.89
CA LEU A 320 14.87 -7.04 5.82
C LEU A 320 13.82 -6.30 4.98
N LEU A 321 13.95 -4.97 4.90
CA LEU A 321 13.11 -4.10 4.08
C LEU A 321 13.81 -3.80 2.76
N THR A 322 13.10 -4.00 1.64
CA THR A 322 13.58 -3.58 0.31
C THR A 322 13.07 -2.19 -0.04
N THR A 323 13.85 -1.48 -0.84
CA THR A 323 13.64 -0.06 -1.16
C THR A 323 13.19 0.17 -2.61
N GLY A 324 12.90 -0.90 -3.37
CA GLY A 324 12.41 -0.80 -4.75
C GLY A 324 11.00 -0.19 -4.80
N ASN A 325 10.76 0.68 -5.78
CA ASN A 325 9.48 1.35 -6.00
C ASN A 325 8.70 0.73 -7.16
N LYS A 326 7.44 1.15 -7.35
CA LYS A 326 6.54 0.62 -8.37
C LYS A 326 7.02 0.86 -9.80
N SER A 327 7.60 2.04 -10.07
CA SER A 327 8.09 2.41 -11.40
C SER A 327 9.25 1.50 -11.82
N GLU A 328 10.19 1.24 -10.92
CA GLU A 328 11.32 0.32 -11.13
C GLU A 328 10.83 -1.13 -11.34
N LEU A 329 9.92 -1.61 -10.48
CA LEU A 329 9.31 -2.93 -10.61
C LEU A 329 8.53 -3.09 -11.91
N ALA A 330 7.84 -2.04 -12.38
CA ALA A 330 7.08 -2.07 -13.60
C ALA A 330 7.95 -2.35 -14.82
N VAL A 331 9.05 -1.60 -14.97
CA VAL A 331 9.95 -1.71 -16.13
C VAL A 331 11.09 -2.73 -15.93
N GLY A 332 11.19 -3.32 -14.73
CA GLY A 332 12.23 -4.29 -14.39
C GLY A 332 13.61 -3.69 -14.15
N TYR A 333 13.67 -2.41 -13.79
CA TYR A 333 14.91 -1.72 -13.38
C TYR A 333 15.27 -2.13 -11.95
N CYS A 334 15.54 -3.40 -11.78
CA CYS A 334 15.85 -4.05 -10.51
C CYS A 334 16.62 -5.36 -10.77
N THR A 335 17.33 -5.86 -9.77
CA THR A 335 18.15 -7.05 -9.86
C THR A 335 17.61 -8.16 -8.97
N LEU A 336 17.21 -9.29 -9.59
CA LEU A 336 16.87 -10.50 -8.84
C LEU A 336 18.02 -10.94 -7.93
N TYR A 337 17.67 -11.26 -6.68
CA TYR A 337 18.62 -11.68 -5.64
C TYR A 337 19.61 -10.57 -5.25
N GLY A 338 19.33 -9.33 -5.62
CA GLY A 338 20.11 -8.15 -5.29
C GLY A 338 19.28 -7.13 -4.50
N ASP A 339 18.94 -6.00 -5.12
CA ASP A 339 18.10 -4.94 -4.54
C ASP A 339 16.64 -5.35 -4.29
N MET A 340 16.19 -6.44 -4.93
CA MET A 340 14.89 -7.05 -4.68
C MET A 340 14.84 -7.94 -3.43
N ASN A 341 15.98 -8.19 -2.77
CA ASN A 341 16.01 -9.00 -1.55
C ASN A 341 15.31 -8.30 -0.39
N GLY A 342 14.43 -9.01 0.28
CA GLY A 342 13.75 -8.53 1.47
C GLY A 342 12.53 -9.34 1.84
N GLY A 343 12.01 -9.11 3.04
CA GLY A 343 10.78 -9.70 3.53
C GLY A 343 9.55 -8.81 3.30
N LEU A 344 9.77 -7.51 3.01
CA LEU A 344 8.70 -6.55 2.71
C LEU A 344 9.22 -5.41 1.80
N ALA A 345 8.51 -5.16 0.71
CA ALA A 345 8.73 -4.02 -0.19
C ALA A 345 7.83 -2.84 0.23
N VAL A 346 8.36 -2.00 1.11
CA VAL A 346 7.59 -0.93 1.78
C VAL A 346 6.95 0.05 0.80
N ILE A 347 7.70 0.45 -0.23
CA ILE A 347 7.28 1.42 -1.25
C ILE A 347 7.05 0.76 -2.63
N GLY A 348 6.93 -0.58 -2.66
CA GLY A 348 6.77 -1.34 -3.91
C GLY A 348 5.51 -1.02 -4.71
N ASP A 349 4.54 -0.33 -4.11
CA ASP A 349 3.33 0.18 -4.77
C ASP A 349 3.30 1.71 -4.93
N LEU A 350 4.40 2.41 -4.64
CA LEU A 350 4.56 3.84 -4.89
C LEU A 350 5.28 4.09 -6.22
N TYR A 351 4.70 4.92 -7.07
CA TYR A 351 5.42 5.46 -8.22
C TYR A 351 6.56 6.38 -7.77
N LYS A 352 7.62 6.49 -8.58
CA LYS A 352 8.77 7.36 -8.27
C LYS A 352 8.37 8.79 -8.01
N THR A 353 7.44 9.33 -8.79
CA THR A 353 6.86 10.66 -8.57
C THR A 353 6.16 10.80 -7.22
N SER A 354 5.51 9.75 -6.73
CA SER A 354 4.89 9.73 -5.40
C SER A 354 5.93 9.65 -4.28
N VAL A 355 7.06 8.96 -4.52
CA VAL A 355 8.20 8.93 -3.58
C VAL A 355 8.76 10.35 -3.39
N PHE A 356 9.00 11.08 -4.49
CA PHE A 356 9.44 12.49 -4.43
C PHE A 356 8.44 13.36 -3.68
N ALA A 357 7.15 13.30 -4.06
CA ALA A 357 6.10 14.09 -3.43
C ALA A 357 6.00 13.83 -1.91
N LEU A 358 6.12 12.58 -1.49
CA LEU A 358 6.06 12.22 -0.07
C LEU A 358 7.30 12.71 0.70
N CYS A 359 8.50 12.65 0.09
CA CYS A 359 9.72 13.21 0.68
C CYS A 359 9.69 14.73 0.79
N ASP A 360 9.16 15.43 -0.23
CA ASP A 360 8.96 16.88 -0.18
C ASP A 360 7.95 17.27 0.90
N TRP A 361 6.85 16.53 1.00
CA TRP A 361 5.85 16.73 2.05
C TRP A 361 6.43 16.50 3.44
N LEU A 362 7.24 15.45 3.65
CA LEU A 362 7.89 15.15 4.94
C LEU A 362 8.80 16.29 5.41
N ASP A 363 9.43 17.01 4.49
CA ASP A 363 10.28 18.18 4.81
C ASP A 363 9.50 19.50 4.82
N SER A 364 8.20 19.49 4.56
CA SER A 364 7.34 20.67 4.59
C SER A 364 6.72 20.90 5.98
N PRO A 365 6.25 22.11 6.28
CA PRO A 365 5.50 22.38 7.51
C PRO A 365 4.19 21.58 7.64
N ALA A 366 3.62 21.11 6.53
CA ALA A 366 2.37 20.34 6.53
C ALA A 366 2.51 18.99 7.24
N SER A 367 3.69 18.38 7.24
CA SER A 367 3.96 17.09 7.88
C SER A 367 4.19 17.16 9.39
N ARG A 368 4.34 18.36 9.96
CA ARG A 368 4.81 18.55 11.34
C ARG A 368 4.01 17.72 12.36
N ARG A 369 2.68 17.82 12.33
CA ARG A 369 1.81 17.07 13.25
C ARG A 369 1.99 15.55 13.07
N CYS A 370 2.09 15.08 11.84
CA CYS A 370 2.33 13.68 11.56
C CYS A 370 3.70 13.22 12.11
N ARG A 371 4.74 14.03 11.93
CA ARG A 371 6.07 13.75 12.48
C ARG A 371 6.05 13.68 14.01
N GLU A 372 5.35 14.60 14.67
CA GLU A 372 5.12 14.59 16.14
C GLU A 372 4.40 13.30 16.59
N ASP A 373 3.30 12.93 15.90
CA ASP A 373 2.51 11.72 16.22
C ASP A 373 3.36 10.44 16.18
N TYR A 374 4.39 10.38 15.34
CA TYR A 374 5.29 9.23 15.19
C TYR A 374 6.66 9.41 15.84
N SER A 375 6.83 10.43 16.67
CA SER A 375 8.09 10.73 17.39
C SER A 375 9.29 10.89 16.44
N LEU A 376 9.04 11.36 15.23
CA LEU A 376 10.08 11.78 14.28
C LEU A 376 10.54 13.21 14.62
N PRO A 377 11.76 13.62 14.20
CA PRO A 377 12.20 15.00 14.35
C PRO A 377 11.17 15.97 13.73
N ASP A 378 10.58 16.83 14.55
CA ASP A 378 9.47 17.72 14.16
C ASP A 378 9.96 19.10 13.63
N HIS A 379 11.25 19.36 13.75
CA HIS A 379 11.90 20.58 13.28
C HIS A 379 13.01 20.29 12.28
N GLY A 380 13.21 21.23 11.35
CA GLY A 380 14.22 21.12 10.31
C GLY A 380 13.90 20.06 9.25
N GLU A 381 14.89 19.77 8.43
CA GLU A 381 14.79 18.73 7.41
C GLU A 381 14.79 17.33 8.02
N LEU A 382 13.94 16.48 7.53
CA LEU A 382 13.91 15.05 7.89
C LEU A 382 14.66 14.23 6.84
N VAL A 383 14.23 14.29 5.59
CA VAL A 383 14.90 13.63 4.45
C VAL A 383 16.13 14.41 4.03
N GLY A 384 16.01 15.73 3.87
CA GLY A 384 17.06 16.64 3.52
C GLY A 384 17.12 17.01 2.04
N ASP A 385 17.38 18.28 1.77
CA ASP A 385 17.38 18.84 0.41
C ASP A 385 18.40 18.16 -0.51
N ALA A 386 19.59 17.80 0.00
CA ALA A 386 20.62 17.10 -0.75
C ALA A 386 20.12 15.75 -1.33
N ILE A 387 19.32 14.99 -0.58
CA ILE A 387 18.73 13.73 -1.05
C ILE A 387 17.59 14.00 -2.04
N ARG A 388 16.71 14.97 -1.75
CA ARG A 388 15.54 15.29 -2.58
C ARG A 388 15.90 15.85 -3.95
N GLN A 389 16.98 16.64 -4.03
CA GLN A 389 17.43 17.27 -5.28
C GLN A 389 18.40 16.41 -6.09
N LYS A 390 18.91 15.32 -5.51
CA LYS A 390 19.84 14.43 -6.19
C LYS A 390 19.16 13.70 -7.35
N PRO A 391 19.74 13.72 -8.56
CA PRO A 391 19.25 12.88 -9.64
C PRO A 391 19.29 11.39 -9.27
N PRO A 392 18.22 10.62 -9.52
CA PRO A 392 18.20 9.18 -9.26
C PRO A 392 19.33 8.44 -9.98
N SER A 393 20.01 7.54 -9.25
CA SER A 393 21.10 6.71 -9.78
C SER A 393 21.25 5.45 -8.95
N ALA A 394 21.53 4.32 -9.63
CA ALA A 394 21.87 3.06 -8.98
C ALA A 394 23.33 3.00 -8.52
N GLU A 395 24.21 3.92 -8.95
CA GLU A 395 25.66 4.01 -8.63
C GLU A 395 26.40 2.66 -8.79
N LEU A 396 26.11 1.91 -9.85
CA LEU A 396 26.75 0.62 -10.16
C LEU A 396 27.89 0.76 -11.17
N ARG A 397 28.02 1.92 -11.81
CA ARG A 397 29.09 2.31 -12.72
C ARG A 397 29.40 3.82 -12.60
N PRO A 398 30.56 4.28 -13.10
CA PRO A 398 30.90 5.72 -13.05
C PRO A 398 29.82 6.58 -13.70
N ASP A 399 29.50 7.71 -13.07
CA ASP A 399 28.60 8.77 -13.57
C ASP A 399 27.21 8.29 -14.02
N GLN A 400 26.76 7.13 -13.53
CA GLN A 400 25.48 6.53 -13.88
C GLN A 400 24.32 7.44 -13.43
N LYS A 401 23.32 7.56 -14.30
CA LYS A 401 21.99 8.12 -13.99
C LYS A 401 20.89 7.20 -14.48
N ASP A 402 19.77 7.17 -13.78
CA ASP A 402 18.61 6.38 -14.21
C ASP A 402 18.13 6.81 -15.60
N SER A 403 18.24 8.10 -15.92
CA SER A 403 17.91 8.67 -17.25
C SER A 403 18.74 8.10 -18.41
N ASP A 404 19.88 7.43 -18.14
CA ASP A 404 20.65 6.72 -19.17
C ASP A 404 19.89 5.53 -19.73
N SER A 405 19.00 4.93 -18.92
CA SER A 405 18.29 3.68 -19.21
C SER A 405 16.79 3.83 -19.21
N LEU A 406 16.25 4.78 -18.46
CA LEU A 406 14.81 5.01 -18.30
C LEU A 406 14.37 6.34 -18.91
N PRO A 407 13.10 6.46 -19.32
CA PRO A 407 12.49 7.76 -19.60
C PRO A 407 12.45 8.63 -18.35
N ASP A 408 12.16 9.93 -18.54
CA ASP A 408 11.82 10.80 -17.42
C ASP A 408 10.69 10.21 -16.58
N TYR A 409 10.86 10.22 -15.26
CA TYR A 409 9.91 9.57 -14.35
C TYR A 409 8.51 10.18 -14.39
N SER A 410 8.36 11.47 -14.69
CA SER A 410 7.04 12.10 -14.84
C SER A 410 6.27 11.52 -16.01
N ALA A 411 6.93 11.34 -17.15
CA ALA A 411 6.33 10.75 -18.35
C ALA A 411 6.12 9.22 -18.17
N LEU A 412 7.09 8.54 -17.55
CA LEU A 412 7.00 7.11 -17.28
C LEU A 412 5.83 6.80 -16.36
N ASP A 413 5.71 7.48 -15.22
CA ASP A 413 4.69 7.23 -14.22
C ASP A 413 3.29 7.59 -14.72
N ALA A 414 3.15 8.66 -15.50
CA ALA A 414 1.88 9.01 -16.16
C ALA A 414 1.41 7.86 -17.09
N LEU A 415 2.32 7.34 -17.90
CA LEU A 415 2.01 6.21 -18.80
C LEU A 415 1.73 4.92 -18.00
N LEU A 416 2.50 4.63 -16.94
CA LEU A 416 2.28 3.46 -16.10
C LEU A 416 0.93 3.51 -15.37
N LYS A 417 0.49 4.69 -14.92
CA LYS A 417 -0.85 4.88 -14.34
C LYS A 417 -1.93 4.51 -15.33
N ASP A 418 -1.84 5.02 -16.55
CA ASP A 418 -2.81 4.72 -17.61
C ASP A 418 -2.81 3.22 -17.97
N LEU A 419 -1.64 2.58 -18.10
CA LEU A 419 -1.52 1.16 -18.40
C LEU A 419 -2.02 0.25 -17.28
N ILE A 420 -1.66 0.54 -16.04
CA ILE A 420 -1.85 -0.37 -14.89
C ILE A 420 -3.18 -0.10 -14.18
N GLN A 421 -3.47 1.17 -13.84
CA GLN A 421 -4.64 1.51 -13.04
C GLN A 421 -5.87 1.73 -13.93
N GLU A 422 -5.69 2.44 -15.06
CA GLU A 422 -6.76 2.74 -15.99
C GLU A 422 -6.97 1.64 -17.03
N ARG A 423 -6.04 0.67 -17.14
CA ARG A 423 -6.08 -0.44 -18.11
C ARG A 423 -6.25 0.03 -19.56
N ARG A 424 -5.71 1.20 -19.90
CA ARG A 424 -5.70 1.74 -21.25
C ARG A 424 -4.65 1.03 -22.09
N HIS A 425 -4.93 0.80 -23.35
CA HIS A 425 -4.03 0.13 -24.29
C HIS A 425 -4.10 0.75 -25.68
N GLY A 426 -3.03 0.61 -26.47
CA GLY A 426 -3.02 0.98 -27.87
C GLY A 426 -3.46 2.43 -28.15
N ASP A 427 -4.52 2.60 -28.93
CA ASP A 427 -5.02 3.92 -29.38
C ASP A 427 -5.50 4.81 -28.23
N ASP A 428 -6.00 4.24 -27.13
CA ASP A 428 -6.43 5.02 -25.96
C ASP A 428 -5.27 5.77 -25.32
N LEU A 429 -4.07 5.15 -25.28
CA LEU A 429 -2.87 5.80 -24.77
C LEU A 429 -2.38 6.91 -25.68
N LEU A 430 -2.49 6.71 -27.00
CA LEU A 430 -2.15 7.75 -27.98
C LEU A 430 -3.12 8.93 -27.89
N ALA A 431 -4.42 8.65 -27.72
CA ALA A 431 -5.45 9.67 -27.51
C ALA A 431 -5.25 10.45 -26.19
N ALA A 432 -4.68 9.81 -25.16
CA ALA A 432 -4.29 10.45 -23.91
C ALA A 432 -3.02 11.32 -24.05
N GLY A 433 -2.38 11.36 -25.22
CA GLY A 433 -1.24 12.22 -25.54
C GLY A 433 0.13 11.60 -25.24
N HIS A 434 0.20 10.30 -24.97
CA HIS A 434 1.49 9.61 -24.77
C HIS A 434 2.27 9.45 -26.08
N ASN A 435 3.59 9.56 -26.00
CA ASN A 435 4.47 9.39 -27.16
C ASN A 435 4.45 7.91 -27.62
N PRO A 436 4.21 7.62 -28.92
CA PRO A 436 4.11 6.25 -29.43
C PRO A 436 5.35 5.37 -29.17
N ALA A 437 6.55 5.96 -29.32
CA ALA A 437 7.80 5.23 -29.07
C ALA A 437 7.96 4.90 -27.58
N LEU A 438 7.54 5.80 -26.69
CA LEU A 438 7.52 5.57 -25.24
C LEU A 438 6.51 4.46 -24.89
N VAL A 439 5.29 4.51 -25.42
CA VAL A 439 4.27 3.47 -25.21
C VAL A 439 4.80 2.09 -25.59
N SER A 440 5.29 1.93 -26.83
CA SER A 440 5.82 0.65 -27.30
C SER A 440 6.97 0.12 -26.42
N ARG A 441 7.89 1.01 -26.03
CA ARG A 441 9.02 0.65 -25.16
C ARG A 441 8.57 0.19 -23.78
N VAL A 442 7.68 0.96 -23.14
CA VAL A 442 7.22 0.67 -21.77
C VAL A 442 6.36 -0.58 -21.73
N GLU A 443 5.48 -0.82 -22.71
CA GLU A 443 4.72 -2.07 -22.79
C GLU A 443 5.63 -3.30 -22.91
N GLN A 444 6.69 -3.22 -23.70
CA GLN A 444 7.67 -4.31 -23.81
C GLN A 444 8.42 -4.55 -22.50
N LEU A 445 8.86 -3.48 -21.83
CA LEU A 445 9.53 -3.58 -20.52
C LEU A 445 8.60 -4.18 -19.47
N LEU A 446 7.35 -3.71 -19.43
CA LEU A 446 6.33 -4.20 -18.49
C LEU A 446 6.10 -5.72 -18.67
N LYS A 447 5.96 -6.19 -19.91
CA LYS A 447 5.81 -7.63 -20.22
C LYS A 447 7.05 -8.43 -19.80
N ARG A 448 8.24 -7.96 -20.19
CA ARG A 448 9.52 -8.66 -19.91
C ARG A 448 9.86 -8.70 -18.42
N ALA A 449 9.39 -7.74 -17.62
CA ALA A 449 9.68 -7.66 -16.20
C ALA A 449 8.81 -8.58 -15.32
N GLU A 450 7.77 -9.22 -15.87
CA GLU A 450 6.84 -10.04 -15.07
C GLU A 450 7.55 -11.15 -14.29
N PHE A 451 8.56 -11.82 -14.85
CA PHE A 451 9.30 -12.87 -14.14
C PHE A 451 10.05 -12.34 -12.91
N LYS A 452 10.48 -11.07 -12.92
CA LYS A 452 11.09 -10.40 -11.76
C LYS A 452 10.03 -10.10 -10.71
N ARG A 453 8.90 -9.50 -11.11
CA ARG A 453 7.79 -9.19 -10.19
C ARG A 453 7.25 -10.40 -9.47
N ARG A 454 7.21 -11.58 -10.11
CA ARG A 454 6.80 -12.85 -9.49
C ARG A 454 7.75 -13.34 -8.40
N GLN A 455 8.93 -12.77 -8.28
CA GLN A 455 9.94 -13.09 -7.30
C GLN A 455 10.23 -11.92 -6.36
N ALA A 456 9.43 -10.86 -6.43
CA ALA A 456 9.53 -9.72 -5.52
C ALA A 456 9.00 -10.08 -4.13
N ALA A 457 9.50 -9.37 -3.11
CA ALA A 457 8.95 -9.42 -1.76
C ALA A 457 7.48 -8.96 -1.75
N PRO A 458 6.66 -9.41 -0.79
CA PRO A 458 5.35 -8.84 -0.54
C PRO A 458 5.43 -7.31 -0.43
N LEU A 459 4.49 -6.61 -1.01
CA LEU A 459 4.47 -5.14 -0.99
C LEU A 459 3.23 -4.63 -0.24
N LEU A 460 3.27 -3.39 0.24
CA LEU A 460 2.10 -2.74 0.81
C LEU A 460 1.27 -2.11 -0.31
N LYS A 461 0.05 -2.60 -0.50
CA LYS A 461 -0.88 -2.07 -1.50
C LYS A 461 -1.48 -0.75 -1.01
N VAL A 462 -1.20 0.33 -1.73
CA VAL A 462 -1.69 1.69 -1.44
C VAL A 462 -2.24 2.42 -2.67
N SER A 463 -2.29 1.72 -3.80
CA SER A 463 -2.88 2.21 -5.05
C SER A 463 -4.04 1.32 -5.50
N PRO A 464 -4.90 1.76 -6.42
CA PRO A 464 -6.02 0.95 -6.93
C PRO A 464 -5.59 -0.41 -7.48
N GLN A 465 -4.45 -0.47 -8.15
CA GLN A 465 -3.90 -1.71 -8.72
C GLN A 465 -2.42 -1.85 -8.36
N ALA A 466 -2.11 -2.77 -7.43
CA ALA A 466 -0.74 -3.12 -7.05
C ALA A 466 -0.23 -4.33 -7.84
N PHE A 467 1.10 -4.47 -7.94
CA PHE A 467 1.72 -5.73 -8.37
C PHE A 467 1.54 -6.79 -7.27
N GLY A 468 1.56 -8.06 -7.63
CA GLY A 468 1.34 -9.16 -6.69
C GLY A 468 0.02 -9.89 -6.93
N SER A 469 -0.80 -10.07 -5.88
CA SER A 469 -2.01 -10.91 -5.95
C SER A 469 -3.03 -10.43 -6.97
N GLY A 470 -3.22 -9.12 -7.10
CA GLY A 470 -4.21 -8.51 -8.01
C GLY A 470 -3.72 -8.27 -9.44
N TRP A 471 -2.43 -8.42 -9.72
CA TRP A 471 -1.84 -8.19 -11.04
C TRP A 471 -1.10 -9.42 -11.53
N ARG A 472 -1.53 -9.97 -12.67
CA ARG A 472 -0.90 -11.15 -13.27
C ARG A 472 -0.84 -11.03 -14.80
N LEU A 473 0.38 -11.08 -15.33
CA LEU A 473 0.63 -11.26 -16.76
C LEU A 473 1.24 -12.65 -16.99
N PRO A 474 1.13 -13.22 -18.19
CA PRO A 474 1.88 -14.40 -18.58
C PRO A 474 3.38 -14.11 -18.50
N ILE A 475 4.16 -14.99 -17.87
CA ILE A 475 5.64 -14.88 -17.84
C ILE A 475 6.20 -15.30 -19.21
N ALA A 476 5.70 -16.42 -19.74
CA ALA A 476 6.11 -16.96 -21.03
C ALA A 476 5.20 -16.39 -22.13
N CYS A 477 5.40 -15.14 -22.47
CA CYS A 477 4.75 -14.51 -23.62
C CYS A 477 5.83 -14.04 -24.61
N GLY A 478 5.73 -14.52 -25.86
CA GLY A 478 6.58 -14.13 -26.98
C GLY A 478 6.24 -12.76 -27.53
#